data_836a3019273d19f24498e53ff068d2d8
#
_entry.id   836a3019273d19f24498e53ff068d2d8
#
_cell.length_a   1.000
_cell.length_b   1.000
_cell.length_c   1.000
_cell.angle_alpha   90.00
_cell.angle_beta   90.00
_cell.angle_gamma   90.00
#
_symmetry.space_group_name_H-M   'P 1'
#
loop_
_entity.id
_entity.type
_entity.pdbx_description
1 polymer ?
#
loop_
_entity_poly.entity_id
_entity_poly.type
_entity_poly.pdbx_seq_one_letter_code
_entity_poly.pdbx_strand_id
1 'polypeptide(L)'
;MKSHLTILLLTFVFQYSIGQDIINTKDKLKLTVRIIEQTNKLVKYKMIDYEDGPTISIKSNRIYNIEYKNGFVEQFGNQNPRKYKPFGINAGMALNPSGNGGMLSSTLDYFIIPQIDLEINVGSSDITNGMYISAGSRFHINSNKSENKFTPFTGLLLGSNYGDGFCQVPVGINWLSNSGFNTSLSFNEMIGFKLWFTTFIEIRTGWRFKL
;
A
#
# COMPACT_ATOMS: atom_id res chain seq x y z
N MET A 1 -59.82 -10.74 -5.87
CA MET A 1 -58.43 -11.01 -5.44
C MET A 1 -57.34 -10.69 -6.47
N LYS A 2 -57.62 -10.53 -7.76
CA LYS A 2 -56.57 -10.22 -8.78
C LYS A 2 -56.15 -8.74 -8.83
N SER A 3 -57.01 -7.80 -8.40
CA SER A 3 -56.70 -6.34 -8.45
C SER A 3 -55.73 -5.85 -7.37
N HIS A 4 -55.69 -6.51 -6.20
CA HIS A 4 -54.81 -6.09 -5.11
C HIS A 4 -53.32 -6.49 -5.32
N LEU A 5 -53.09 -7.56 -6.11
CA LEU A 5 -51.76 -8.01 -6.45
C LEU A 5 -51.06 -7.05 -7.42
N THR A 6 -51.83 -6.45 -8.35
CA THR A 6 -51.33 -5.49 -9.35
C THR A 6 -50.90 -4.17 -8.70
N ILE A 7 -51.61 -3.70 -7.67
CA ILE A 7 -51.30 -2.49 -6.93
C ILE A 7 -50.04 -2.71 -6.08
N LEU A 8 -49.86 -3.88 -5.49
CA LEU A 8 -48.65 -4.21 -4.71
C LEU A 8 -47.40 -4.28 -5.60
N LEU A 9 -47.54 -4.75 -6.85
CA LEU A 9 -46.43 -4.77 -7.81
C LEU A 9 -46.01 -3.38 -8.30
N LEU A 10 -47.01 -2.45 -8.45
CA LEU A 10 -46.72 -1.08 -8.88
C LEU A 10 -46.01 -0.23 -7.81
N THR A 11 -46.22 -0.53 -6.53
CA THR A 11 -45.55 0.21 -5.45
C THR A 11 -44.06 -0.16 -5.29
N PHE A 12 -43.63 -1.31 -5.83
CA PHE A 12 -42.21 -1.74 -5.77
C PHE A 12 -41.33 -1.10 -6.85
N VAL A 13 -41.90 -0.46 -7.87
CA VAL A 13 -41.15 0.05 -9.04
C VAL A 13 -40.67 1.49 -8.83
N PHE A 14 -41.08 2.22 -7.78
CA PHE A 14 -40.77 3.64 -7.58
C PHE A 14 -39.83 3.94 -6.43
N GLN A 15 -38.93 3.03 -6.04
CA GLN A 15 -37.78 3.43 -5.23
C GLN A 15 -36.63 3.89 -6.14
N TYR A 16 -36.84 4.98 -6.89
CA TYR A 16 -35.70 5.76 -7.38
C TYR A 16 -35.05 6.40 -6.18
N SER A 17 -34.01 5.73 -5.66
CA SER A 17 -33.06 6.37 -4.76
C SER A 17 -32.48 7.55 -5.54
N ILE A 18 -32.84 8.76 -5.20
CA ILE A 18 -32.15 9.98 -5.66
C ILE A 18 -30.82 9.97 -4.96
N GLY A 19 -29.88 9.21 -5.53
CA GLY A 19 -28.53 9.17 -5.03
C GLY A 19 -27.92 10.56 -5.12
N GLN A 20 -27.27 10.98 -4.04
CA GLN A 20 -26.59 12.27 -3.95
C GLN A 20 -25.08 12.02 -4.00
N ASP A 21 -24.35 12.98 -4.55
CA ASP A 21 -22.89 12.91 -4.47
C ASP A 21 -22.42 13.27 -3.06
N ILE A 22 -21.46 12.53 -2.54
CA ILE A 22 -20.94 12.74 -1.21
C ILE A 22 -19.42 12.99 -1.30
N ILE A 23 -18.99 14.13 -0.81
CA ILE A 23 -17.56 14.43 -0.66
C ILE A 23 -17.16 14.10 0.79
N ASN A 24 -16.31 13.11 0.96
CA ASN A 24 -15.66 12.81 2.24
C ASN A 24 -14.31 13.53 2.29
N THR A 25 -14.14 14.44 3.22
CA THR A 25 -12.90 15.21 3.37
C THR A 25 -11.89 14.47 4.26
N LYS A 26 -10.62 14.86 4.18
CA LYS A 26 -9.57 14.33 5.07
C LYS A 26 -9.79 14.72 6.53
N ASP A 27 -10.46 15.84 6.77
CA ASP A 27 -10.86 16.30 8.11
C ASP A 27 -12.08 15.55 8.65
N LYS A 28 -12.48 14.44 8.00
CA LYS A 28 -13.61 13.57 8.36
C LYS A 28 -14.98 14.22 8.22
N LEU A 29 -15.11 15.33 7.51
CA LEU A 29 -16.39 15.93 7.17
C LEU A 29 -17.01 15.16 6.00
N LYS A 30 -18.32 14.91 6.09
CA LYS A 30 -19.12 14.32 5.04
C LYS A 30 -20.06 15.40 4.49
N LEU A 31 -19.86 15.76 3.23
CA LEU A 31 -20.62 16.84 2.56
C LEU A 31 -21.52 16.20 1.51
N THR A 32 -22.84 16.39 1.66
CA THR A 32 -23.82 15.97 0.67
C THR A 32 -24.00 17.09 -0.35
N VAL A 33 -23.62 16.83 -1.60
CA VAL A 33 -23.41 17.88 -2.59
C VAL A 33 -23.87 17.46 -3.97
N ARG A 34 -23.95 18.45 -4.85
CA ARG A 34 -24.03 18.29 -6.31
C ARG A 34 -22.72 18.78 -6.91
N ILE A 35 -21.96 17.88 -7.52
CA ILE A 35 -20.72 18.23 -8.20
C ILE A 35 -21.03 18.96 -9.49
N ILE A 36 -20.39 20.11 -9.69
CA ILE A 36 -20.58 20.97 -10.86
C ILE A 36 -19.42 20.80 -11.84
N GLU A 37 -18.19 20.80 -11.30
CA GLU A 37 -16.98 20.70 -12.10
C GLU A 37 -15.90 20.03 -11.28
N GLN A 38 -15.09 19.20 -11.93
CA GLN A 38 -13.97 18.53 -11.31
C GLN A 38 -12.72 18.66 -12.18
N THR A 39 -11.63 19.02 -11.54
CA THR A 39 -10.29 19.07 -12.13
C THR A 39 -9.31 18.31 -11.23
N ASN A 40 -8.11 18.06 -11.71
CA ASN A 40 -7.05 17.42 -10.91
C ASN A 40 -6.66 18.22 -9.64
N LYS A 41 -7.01 19.50 -9.54
CA LYS A 41 -6.63 20.40 -8.44
C LYS A 41 -7.79 20.84 -7.57
N LEU A 42 -9.00 20.94 -8.15
CA LEU A 42 -10.16 21.54 -7.51
C LEU A 42 -11.42 20.75 -7.89
N VAL A 43 -12.34 20.65 -6.93
CA VAL A 43 -13.72 20.21 -7.14
C VAL A 43 -14.65 21.35 -6.78
N LYS A 44 -15.52 21.75 -7.72
CA LYS A 44 -16.57 22.75 -7.51
C LYS A 44 -17.90 22.04 -7.27
N TYR A 45 -18.62 22.46 -6.27
CA TYR A 45 -19.87 21.84 -5.88
C TYR A 45 -20.85 22.86 -5.31
N LYS A 46 -22.12 22.46 -5.24
CA LYS A 46 -23.18 23.13 -4.48
C LYS A 46 -23.69 22.20 -3.39
N MET A 47 -24.06 22.77 -2.25
CA MET A 47 -24.74 22.03 -1.19
C MET A 47 -26.14 21.68 -1.65
N ILE A 48 -26.60 20.45 -1.42
CA ILE A 48 -27.98 20.04 -1.82
C ILE A 48 -29.02 20.79 -1.03
N ASP A 49 -28.79 21.03 0.25
CA ASP A 49 -29.69 21.77 1.11
C ASP A 49 -29.76 23.27 0.74
N TYR A 50 -28.94 23.74 -0.20
CA TYR A 50 -28.87 25.13 -0.64
C TYR A 50 -28.51 25.23 -2.12
N GLU A 51 -29.36 24.71 -3.01
CA GLU A 51 -29.08 24.64 -4.45
C GLU A 51 -28.93 26.01 -5.12
N ASP A 52 -29.67 27.03 -4.66
CA ASP A 52 -29.56 28.40 -5.15
C ASP A 52 -28.35 29.16 -4.56
N GLY A 53 -27.59 28.50 -3.67
CA GLY A 53 -26.41 29.06 -3.03
C GLY A 53 -25.20 29.20 -3.96
N PRO A 54 -24.12 29.79 -3.45
CA PRO A 54 -22.89 29.98 -4.20
C PRO A 54 -22.24 28.64 -4.53
N THR A 55 -21.54 28.59 -5.66
CA THR A 55 -20.66 27.47 -5.98
C THR A 55 -19.42 27.52 -5.08
N ILE A 56 -19.19 26.44 -4.34
CA ILE A 56 -18.10 26.28 -3.40
C ILE A 56 -16.98 25.49 -4.09
N SER A 57 -15.73 25.83 -3.80
CA SER A 57 -14.56 25.11 -4.32
C SER A 57 -13.76 24.47 -3.19
N ILE A 58 -13.40 23.20 -3.35
CA ILE A 58 -12.51 22.50 -2.44
C ILE A 58 -11.28 21.97 -3.21
N LYS A 59 -10.09 22.09 -2.63
CA LYS A 59 -8.88 21.53 -3.23
C LYS A 59 -8.94 20.01 -3.20
N SER A 60 -8.59 19.36 -4.31
CA SER A 60 -8.61 17.89 -4.43
C SER A 60 -7.73 17.19 -3.37
N ASN A 61 -6.66 17.85 -2.91
CA ASN A 61 -5.80 17.32 -1.85
C ASN A 61 -6.44 17.33 -0.45
N ARG A 62 -7.58 18.01 -0.24
CA ARG A 62 -8.36 17.98 1.00
C ARG A 62 -9.48 16.94 0.97
N ILE A 63 -9.75 16.36 -0.19
CA ILE A 63 -10.78 15.33 -0.37
C ILE A 63 -10.13 13.96 -0.10
N TYR A 64 -10.84 13.10 0.61
CA TYR A 64 -10.47 11.70 0.79
C TYR A 64 -11.05 10.84 -0.34
N ASN A 65 -12.38 10.90 -0.55
CA ASN A 65 -13.05 10.29 -1.68
C ASN A 65 -14.32 11.07 -2.03
N ILE A 66 -14.84 10.81 -3.23
CA ILE A 66 -16.15 11.23 -3.67
C ILE A 66 -16.95 9.95 -3.98
N GLU A 67 -18.10 9.82 -3.36
CA GLU A 67 -19.10 8.79 -3.66
C GLU A 67 -20.14 9.43 -4.56
N TYR A 68 -20.18 9.04 -5.83
CA TYR A 68 -21.13 9.56 -6.80
C TYR A 68 -22.50 8.88 -6.63
N LYS A 69 -23.57 9.58 -7.02
CA LYS A 69 -24.95 9.08 -6.99
C LYS A 69 -25.15 7.73 -7.70
N ASN A 70 -24.28 7.37 -8.64
CA ASN A 70 -24.32 6.10 -9.37
C ASN A 70 -23.59 4.97 -8.64
N GLY A 71 -23.11 5.18 -7.41
CA GLY A 71 -22.34 4.21 -6.62
C GLY A 71 -20.85 4.15 -6.97
N PHE A 72 -20.38 4.92 -7.98
CA PHE A 72 -18.95 5.00 -8.25
C PHE A 72 -18.23 5.76 -7.14
N VAL A 73 -17.08 5.25 -6.69
CA VAL A 73 -16.27 5.89 -5.66
C VAL A 73 -14.93 6.29 -6.24
N GLU A 74 -14.72 7.59 -6.35
CA GLU A 74 -13.44 8.16 -6.75
C GLU A 74 -12.63 8.55 -5.52
N GLN A 75 -11.40 8.04 -5.43
CA GLN A 75 -10.52 8.35 -4.31
C GLN A 75 -9.57 9.49 -4.66
N PHE A 76 -9.56 10.52 -3.82
CA PHE A 76 -8.67 11.67 -3.88
C PHE A 76 -7.65 11.58 -2.75
N GLY A 77 -6.47 12.09 -3.02
CA GLY A 77 -5.42 12.12 -2.01
C GLY A 77 -4.42 11.00 -2.14
N ASN A 78 -3.38 11.10 -1.33
CA ASN A 78 -2.30 10.12 -1.31
C ASN A 78 -2.82 8.79 -0.76
N GLN A 79 -3.24 7.95 -1.69
CA GLN A 79 -3.57 6.57 -1.38
C GLN A 79 -2.30 5.89 -0.87
N ASN A 80 -2.43 4.95 0.06
CA ASN A 80 -1.28 4.20 0.52
C ASN A 80 -0.57 3.53 -0.67
N PRO A 81 0.65 3.94 -1.03
CA PRO A 81 1.31 3.44 -2.23
C PRO A 81 1.55 1.93 -2.20
N ARG A 82 1.59 1.30 -1.02
CA ARG A 82 1.66 -0.16 -0.86
C ARG A 82 0.43 -0.88 -1.41
N LYS A 83 -0.74 -0.22 -1.37
CA LYS A 83 -1.99 -0.75 -1.93
C LYS A 83 -2.07 -0.59 -3.46
N TYR A 84 -1.56 0.54 -4.00
CA TYR A 84 -1.70 0.88 -5.43
C TYR A 84 -0.53 0.46 -6.29
N LYS A 85 0.62 0.26 -5.67
CA LYS A 85 1.85 -0.19 -6.29
C LYS A 85 2.37 -1.38 -5.50
N PRO A 86 1.64 -2.50 -5.52
CA PRO A 86 1.97 -3.63 -4.66
C PRO A 86 3.24 -4.34 -5.09
N PHE A 87 3.58 -4.36 -6.38
CA PHE A 87 4.74 -5.06 -6.91
C PHE A 87 5.99 -4.19 -6.85
N GLY A 88 7.08 -4.71 -6.28
CA GLY A 88 8.36 -4.06 -6.14
C GLY A 88 9.51 -4.84 -6.73
N ILE A 89 10.49 -4.10 -7.26
CA ILE A 89 11.79 -4.61 -7.67
C ILE A 89 12.84 -3.77 -6.97
N ASN A 90 13.73 -4.41 -6.21
CA ASN A 90 14.74 -3.73 -5.43
C ASN A 90 16.12 -4.37 -5.64
N ALA A 91 17.15 -3.53 -5.53
CA ALA A 91 18.52 -3.96 -5.38
C ALA A 91 18.99 -3.58 -3.97
N GLY A 92 19.81 -4.42 -3.36
CA GLY A 92 20.33 -4.25 -2.03
C GLY A 92 21.82 -4.48 -1.94
N MET A 93 22.43 -3.81 -0.97
CA MET A 93 23.77 -4.12 -0.50
C MET A 93 23.76 -4.22 1.01
N ALA A 94 24.51 -5.16 1.52
CA ALA A 94 24.66 -5.37 2.95
C ALA A 94 26.13 -5.51 3.35
N LEU A 95 26.42 -5.10 4.58
CA LEU A 95 27.74 -5.19 5.17
C LEU A 95 27.63 -5.89 6.52
N ASN A 96 28.58 -6.78 6.79
CA ASN A 96 28.75 -7.34 8.11
C ASN A 96 29.46 -6.31 9.01
N PRO A 97 28.90 -5.92 10.17
CA PRO A 97 29.55 -4.97 11.07
C PRO A 97 30.94 -5.43 11.59
N SER A 98 31.17 -6.72 11.58
CA SER A 98 32.50 -7.28 11.95
C SER A 98 33.56 -7.13 10.86
N GLY A 99 33.23 -6.53 9.71
CA GLY A 99 34.15 -6.32 8.59
C GLY A 99 34.39 -7.54 7.71
N ASN A 100 33.71 -8.64 7.95
CA ASN A 100 33.96 -9.93 7.29
C ASN A 100 33.03 -10.11 6.05
N GLY A 101 33.09 -9.17 5.10
CA GLY A 101 32.42 -9.31 3.82
C GLY A 101 31.12 -8.52 3.64
N GLY A 102 30.64 -8.56 2.42
CA GLY A 102 29.42 -7.89 1.97
C GLY A 102 28.49 -8.83 1.23
N MET A 103 27.28 -8.34 0.97
CA MET A 103 26.26 -9.03 0.17
C MET A 103 25.67 -8.07 -0.85
N LEU A 104 25.40 -8.57 -2.04
CA LEU A 104 24.58 -7.91 -3.05
C LEU A 104 23.32 -8.72 -3.28
N SER A 105 22.19 -8.05 -3.39
CA SER A 105 20.90 -8.71 -3.53
C SER A 105 20.00 -8.05 -4.56
N SER A 106 19.11 -8.84 -5.14
CA SER A 106 17.96 -8.40 -5.91
C SER A 106 16.72 -9.02 -5.32
N THR A 107 15.70 -8.21 -5.10
CA THR A 107 14.46 -8.64 -4.45
C THR A 107 13.28 -8.33 -5.32
N LEU A 108 12.39 -9.30 -5.48
CA LEU A 108 11.02 -9.12 -5.95
C LEU A 108 10.09 -9.22 -4.75
N ASP A 109 9.21 -8.25 -4.58
CA ASP A 109 8.27 -8.25 -3.48
C ASP A 109 6.86 -7.82 -3.92
N TYR A 110 5.86 -8.31 -3.19
CA TYR A 110 4.46 -8.03 -3.46
C TYR A 110 3.68 -7.80 -2.17
N PHE A 111 3.09 -6.62 -2.01
CA PHE A 111 2.17 -6.34 -0.91
C PHE A 111 0.81 -7.01 -1.15
N ILE A 112 0.46 -7.99 -0.35
CA ILE A 112 -0.90 -8.58 -0.31
C ILE A 112 -1.86 -7.57 0.30
N ILE A 113 -1.45 -6.95 1.38
CA ILE A 113 -2.09 -5.82 2.05
C ILE A 113 -1.00 -4.84 2.48
N PRO A 114 -1.29 -3.56 2.78
CA PRO A 114 -0.25 -2.60 3.15
C PRO A 114 0.65 -2.98 4.33
N GLN A 115 0.19 -3.95 5.15
CA GLN A 115 0.93 -4.44 6.31
C GLN A 115 1.78 -5.67 6.04
N ILE A 116 1.51 -6.42 4.96
CA ILE A 116 2.18 -7.69 4.68
C ILE A 116 2.65 -7.71 3.24
N ASP A 117 3.93 -7.90 3.03
CA ASP A 117 4.48 -8.25 1.73
C ASP A 117 5.04 -9.70 1.73
N LEU A 118 5.05 -10.26 0.53
CA LEU A 118 5.82 -11.46 0.23
C LEU A 118 7.03 -11.06 -0.58
N GLU A 119 8.18 -11.64 -0.29
CA GLU A 119 9.38 -11.37 -1.06
C GLU A 119 10.13 -12.64 -1.47
N ILE A 120 10.80 -12.54 -2.60
CA ILE A 120 11.81 -13.48 -3.06
C ILE A 120 13.09 -12.67 -3.26
N ASN A 121 14.18 -13.13 -2.67
CA ASN A 121 15.47 -12.47 -2.67
C ASN A 121 16.53 -13.42 -3.24
N VAL A 122 17.33 -12.92 -4.16
CA VAL A 122 18.48 -13.64 -4.75
C VAL A 122 19.69 -12.76 -4.60
N GLY A 123 20.80 -13.32 -4.18
CA GLY A 123 21.98 -12.52 -4.00
C GLY A 123 23.27 -13.32 -4.03
N SER A 124 24.37 -12.57 -3.94
CA SER A 124 25.73 -13.06 -3.81
C SER A 124 26.33 -12.49 -2.54
N SER A 125 27.08 -13.29 -1.82
CA SER A 125 27.64 -12.92 -0.52
C SER A 125 29.02 -13.53 -0.30
N ASP A 126 29.95 -12.68 0.11
CA ASP A 126 31.26 -13.16 0.65
C ASP A 126 31.06 -13.79 2.03
N ILE A 127 30.03 -13.41 2.77
CA ILE A 127 29.71 -13.93 4.11
C ILE A 127 29.32 -15.40 4.05
N THR A 128 28.54 -15.77 3.01
CA THR A 128 28.03 -17.12 2.81
C THR A 128 28.79 -17.88 1.71
N ASN A 129 29.90 -17.31 1.23
CA ASN A 129 30.74 -17.85 0.16
C ASN A 129 29.97 -18.19 -1.13
N GLY A 130 29.06 -17.31 -1.57
CA GLY A 130 28.48 -17.46 -2.88
C GLY A 130 27.01 -17.00 -3.02
N MET A 131 26.31 -17.65 -3.93
CA MET A 131 24.92 -17.29 -4.21
C MET A 131 23.96 -17.85 -3.17
N TYR A 132 22.93 -17.08 -2.85
CA TYR A 132 21.82 -17.50 -1.99
C TYR A 132 20.49 -17.13 -2.62
N ILE A 133 19.47 -17.85 -2.21
CA ILE A 133 18.06 -17.53 -2.48
C ILE A 133 17.28 -17.61 -1.18
N SER A 134 16.37 -16.67 -0.98
CA SER A 134 15.43 -16.70 0.15
C SER A 134 14.06 -16.23 -0.25
N ALA A 135 13.04 -16.69 0.46
CA ALA A 135 11.66 -16.27 0.30
C ALA A 135 10.97 -16.18 1.66
N GLY A 136 10.02 -15.28 1.79
CA GLY A 136 9.27 -15.12 3.02
C GLY A 136 8.36 -13.91 3.04
N SER A 137 8.06 -13.42 4.23
CA SER A 137 7.15 -12.31 4.45
C SER A 137 7.78 -11.24 5.31
N ARG A 138 7.41 -9.97 5.06
CA ARG A 138 7.64 -8.85 5.98
C ARG A 138 6.33 -8.29 6.49
N PHE A 139 6.35 -7.85 7.73
CA PHE A 139 5.23 -7.23 8.43
C PHE A 139 5.57 -5.77 8.69
N HIS A 140 4.81 -4.87 8.09
CA HIS A 140 4.98 -3.43 8.20
C HIS A 140 3.99 -2.84 9.21
N ILE A 141 4.49 -2.04 10.15
CA ILE A 141 3.64 -1.30 11.10
C ILE A 141 3.04 -0.12 10.36
N ASN A 142 1.89 -0.34 9.75
CA ASN A 142 1.23 0.59 8.85
C ASN A 142 -0.30 0.44 8.95
N SER A 143 -1.04 1.49 8.60
CA SER A 143 -2.49 1.47 8.48
C SER A 143 -2.90 1.40 7.01
N ASN A 144 -3.99 0.73 6.69
CA ASN A 144 -4.57 0.71 5.35
C ASN A 144 -4.86 2.11 4.77
N LYS A 145 -5.15 3.07 5.67
CA LYS A 145 -5.45 4.47 5.33
C LYS A 145 -4.26 5.40 5.53
N SER A 146 -3.12 4.88 5.98
CA SER A 146 -1.98 5.70 6.34
C SER A 146 -1.24 6.18 5.10
N GLU A 147 -0.97 7.49 5.07
CA GLU A 147 -0.04 8.12 4.13
C GLU A 147 1.41 8.06 4.64
N ASN A 148 1.69 7.31 5.70
CA ASN A 148 3.00 7.23 6.31
C ASN A 148 4.00 6.67 5.31
N LYS A 149 4.94 7.53 4.94
CA LYS A 149 6.03 7.18 4.04
C LYS A 149 7.03 6.26 4.73
N PHE A 150 7.25 6.47 6.02
CA PHE A 150 8.15 5.65 6.85
C PHE A 150 7.35 4.63 7.62
N THR A 151 7.71 3.37 7.48
CA THR A 151 7.10 2.27 8.23
C THR A 151 8.17 1.35 8.79
N PRO A 152 8.20 1.14 10.11
CA PRO A 152 8.97 0.05 10.69
C PRO A 152 8.46 -1.29 10.16
N PHE A 153 9.36 -2.24 10.02
CA PHE A 153 9.02 -3.60 9.63
C PHE A 153 9.89 -4.63 10.34
N THR A 154 9.37 -5.83 10.41
CA THR A 154 10.10 -7.06 10.71
C THR A 154 9.67 -8.14 9.74
N GLY A 155 10.35 -9.27 9.70
CA GLY A 155 9.98 -10.35 8.79
C GLY A 155 10.60 -11.68 9.15
N LEU A 156 10.25 -12.67 8.35
CA LEU A 156 10.83 -14.00 8.40
C LEU A 156 11.01 -14.51 6.98
N LEU A 157 12.25 -14.81 6.62
CA LEU A 157 12.58 -15.41 5.35
C LEU A 157 13.31 -16.73 5.59
N LEU A 158 13.00 -17.71 4.77
CA LEU A 158 13.70 -18.98 4.69
C LEU A 158 14.49 -19.01 3.40
N GLY A 159 15.70 -19.50 3.45
CA GLY A 159 16.58 -19.51 2.30
C GLY A 159 17.54 -20.68 2.27
N SER A 160 18.30 -20.73 1.21
CA SER A 160 19.36 -21.71 1.02
C SER A 160 20.59 -21.06 0.35
N ASN A 161 21.74 -21.51 0.77
CA ASN A 161 23.03 -21.19 0.20
C ASN A 161 23.81 -22.49 0.02
N TYR A 162 24.16 -22.83 -1.23
CA TYR A 162 24.91 -24.07 -1.58
C TYR A 162 24.43 -25.34 -0.86
N GLY A 163 23.11 -25.48 -0.65
CA GLY A 163 22.52 -26.65 0.00
C GLY A 163 22.51 -26.59 1.53
N ASP A 164 22.93 -25.49 2.13
CA ASP A 164 22.68 -25.22 3.54
C ASP A 164 21.48 -24.26 3.68
N GLY A 165 20.50 -24.67 4.47
CA GLY A 165 19.31 -23.87 4.74
C GLY A 165 19.58 -22.82 5.82
N PHE A 166 18.89 -21.70 5.75
CA PHE A 166 18.93 -20.66 6.77
C PHE A 166 17.58 -20.00 7.00
N CYS A 167 17.45 -19.37 8.15
CA CYS A 167 16.37 -18.46 8.49
C CYS A 167 16.95 -17.04 8.61
N GLN A 168 16.27 -16.04 8.07
CA GLN A 168 16.66 -14.63 8.17
C GLN A 168 15.53 -13.83 8.81
N VAL A 169 15.87 -13.01 9.80
CA VAL A 169 14.94 -12.12 10.50
C VAL A 169 15.39 -10.68 10.27
N PRO A 170 14.78 -9.95 9.33
CA PRO A 170 15.01 -8.52 9.14
C PRO A 170 14.21 -7.69 10.15
N VAL A 171 14.83 -6.64 10.68
CA VAL A 171 14.17 -5.57 11.44
C VAL A 171 14.65 -4.25 10.89
N GLY A 172 13.73 -3.36 10.52
CA GLY A 172 14.15 -2.13 9.85
C GLY A 172 13.07 -1.09 9.64
N ILE A 173 13.41 -0.12 8.81
CA ILE A 173 12.51 0.97 8.40
C ILE A 173 12.45 0.98 6.87
N ASN A 174 11.25 1.05 6.33
CA ASN A 174 10.99 1.21 4.91
C ASN A 174 10.42 2.60 4.64
N TRP A 175 11.01 3.32 3.70
CA TRP A 175 10.47 4.55 3.13
C TRP A 175 9.96 4.30 1.73
N LEU A 176 8.73 4.77 1.45
CA LEU A 176 8.08 4.61 0.17
C LEU A 176 7.45 5.94 -0.27
N SER A 177 7.85 6.42 -1.44
CA SER A 177 7.30 7.63 -2.06
C SER A 177 5.98 7.34 -2.80
N ASN A 178 5.20 8.37 -3.05
CA ASN A 178 3.98 8.26 -3.87
C ASN A 178 4.30 7.91 -5.35
N SER A 179 5.47 8.28 -5.84
CA SER A 179 5.92 7.90 -7.20
C SER A 179 6.21 6.41 -7.32
N GLY A 180 6.46 5.72 -6.20
CA GLY A 180 6.82 4.30 -6.15
C GLY A 180 8.29 4.05 -5.80
N PHE A 181 9.13 5.10 -5.75
CA PHE A 181 10.50 4.94 -5.28
C PHE A 181 10.50 4.43 -3.84
N ASN A 182 11.28 3.43 -3.57
CA ASN A 182 11.29 2.65 -2.35
C ASN A 182 12.73 2.49 -1.86
N THR A 183 12.94 2.71 -0.58
CA THR A 183 14.21 2.41 0.08
C THR A 183 13.96 1.86 1.47
N SER A 184 14.82 0.97 1.93
CA SER A 184 14.79 0.43 3.28
C SER A 184 16.18 0.28 3.86
N LEU A 185 16.25 0.46 5.17
CA LEU A 185 17.41 0.16 5.98
C LEU A 185 17.00 -0.91 6.99
N SER A 186 17.74 -2.00 7.06
CA SER A 186 17.44 -3.10 7.98
C SER A 186 18.70 -3.66 8.62
N PHE A 187 18.51 -4.12 9.82
CA PHE A 187 19.37 -5.00 10.56
C PHE A 187 18.85 -6.42 10.39
N ASN A 188 19.72 -7.35 10.02
CA ASN A 188 19.31 -8.70 9.69
C ASN A 188 20.12 -9.70 10.53
N GLU A 189 19.41 -10.62 11.16
CA GLU A 189 19.97 -11.83 11.74
C GLU A 189 19.75 -13.00 10.78
N MET A 190 20.80 -13.72 10.44
CA MET A 190 20.72 -14.93 9.64
C MET A 190 21.26 -16.11 10.44
N ILE A 191 20.46 -17.16 10.52
CA ILE A 191 20.73 -18.36 11.32
C ILE A 191 20.71 -19.55 10.37
N GLY A 192 21.88 -20.16 10.17
CA GLY A 192 22.01 -21.36 9.36
C GLY A 192 21.59 -22.61 10.13
N PHE A 193 21.01 -23.59 9.44
CA PHE A 193 20.54 -24.83 10.05
C PHE A 193 21.71 -25.73 10.54
N LYS A 194 22.93 -25.48 10.06
CA LYS A 194 24.16 -26.07 10.60
C LYS A 194 24.78 -25.25 11.74
N LEU A 195 23.95 -24.43 12.43
CA LEU A 195 24.34 -23.67 13.64
C LEU A 195 25.42 -22.62 13.41
N TRP A 196 25.34 -21.88 12.31
CA TRP A 196 26.10 -20.65 12.12
C TRP A 196 25.20 -19.44 12.25
N PHE A 197 25.75 -18.32 12.71
CA PHE A 197 25.05 -17.06 12.91
C PHE A 197 25.79 -15.94 12.21
N THR A 198 25.08 -15.06 11.58
CA THR A 198 25.64 -13.82 11.05
C THR A 198 24.65 -12.68 11.11
N THR A 199 25.18 -11.51 11.37
CA THR A 199 24.45 -10.27 11.44
C THR A 199 24.93 -9.35 10.33
N PHE A 200 24.03 -8.63 9.68
CA PHE A 200 24.40 -7.65 8.68
C PHE A 200 23.42 -6.48 8.63
N ILE A 201 23.93 -5.33 8.19
CA ILE A 201 23.12 -4.13 7.92
C ILE A 201 22.92 -4.07 6.41
N GLU A 202 21.69 -3.94 5.98
CA GLU A 202 21.31 -3.92 4.57
C GLU A 202 20.59 -2.64 4.21
N ILE A 203 21.01 -2.03 3.11
CA ILE A 203 20.28 -0.95 2.43
C ILE A 203 19.74 -1.52 1.13
N ARG A 204 18.42 -1.38 0.91
CA ARG A 204 17.77 -1.72 -0.36
C ARG A 204 17.14 -0.48 -0.95
N THR A 205 17.18 -0.39 -2.27
CA THR A 205 16.50 0.66 -3.02
C THR A 205 15.88 0.07 -4.29
N GLY A 206 14.78 0.65 -4.73
CA GLY A 206 14.08 0.16 -5.91
C GLY A 206 12.84 0.95 -6.27
N TRP A 207 11.99 0.31 -7.03
CA TRP A 207 10.78 0.93 -7.54
C TRP A 207 9.58 -0.02 -7.43
N ARG A 208 8.42 0.58 -7.13
CA ARG A 208 7.16 -0.14 -7.05
C ARG A 208 6.22 0.28 -8.18
N PHE A 209 5.48 -0.69 -8.69
CA PHE A 209 4.63 -0.57 -9.86
C PHE A 209 3.16 -0.85 -9.51
N LYS A 210 2.29 -0.23 -10.29
CA LYS A 210 0.88 -0.56 -10.36
C LYS A 210 0.74 -1.74 -11.32
N LEU A 211 0.06 -2.80 -10.90
CA LEU A 211 -0.36 -3.91 -11.74
C LEU A 211 -1.74 -3.64 -12.33
#